data_9646084d9ec75e3d7f776abdbad437fe
#
_entry.id   9646084d9ec75e3d7f776abdbad437fe
#
_cell.length_a   1.000
_cell.length_b   1.000
_cell.length_c   1.000
_cell.angle_alpha   90.00
_cell.angle_beta   90.00
_cell.angle_gamma   90.00
#
_symmetry.space_group_name_H-M   'P 1'
#
loop_
_entity.id
_entity.type
_entity.pdbx_description
1 polymer ?
#
loop_
_entity_poly.entity_id
_entity_poly.type
_entity_poly.pdbx_seq_one_letter_code
_entity_poly.pdbx_strand_id
1 'polypeptide(L)'
;HLLPPNVGYHTWQFEGRSLRAKVAVLRLDQFARGVAGSGIDTTLWARFAQPARLLWVRDAAAQVRTAAAVAQAVQTASRWAALLGPEQGPAAAYWDAVFGRTYAAELRVEKSTRAASLAAHAPARYQQALRYSWQAIGLPFSDSAEGVLTPQITAANRAEAERAWARRARWGKPLNLLRLTKSVFTFAGGADYVAWKVERHSGYVIALTDWQRRHPLLAAPRVLWTLWRRGVLR
;
A
#
# COMPACT_ATOMS: atom_id res chain seq x y z
N HIS A 1 18.86 -2.87 8.05
CA HIS A 1 18.08 -2.17 7.01
C HIS A 1 17.37 -0.97 7.64
N LEU A 2 17.84 0.24 7.35
CA LEU A 2 17.13 1.49 7.67
C LEU A 2 15.93 1.62 6.71
N LEU A 3 14.74 1.98 7.25
CA LEU A 3 13.51 2.20 6.49
C LEU A 3 13.13 1.06 5.53
N PRO A 4 12.82 -0.16 6.01
CA PRO A 4 12.35 -1.25 5.15
C PRO A 4 11.04 -0.89 4.43
N PRO A 5 10.76 -1.54 3.29
CA PRO A 5 11.52 -2.53 2.56
C PRO A 5 12.68 -1.96 1.73
N ASN A 6 13.64 -2.79 1.32
CA ASN A 6 14.53 -2.48 0.22
C ASN A 6 13.81 -2.84 -1.09
N VAL A 7 13.70 -1.87 -1.99
CA VAL A 7 12.96 -2.03 -3.23
C VAL A 7 13.93 -2.05 -4.39
N GLY A 8 13.78 -3.01 -5.27
CA GLY A 8 14.50 -3.12 -6.53
C GLY A 8 13.56 -3.37 -7.70
N TYR A 9 14.09 -3.23 -8.91
CA TYR A 9 13.37 -3.55 -10.13
C TYR A 9 14.21 -4.50 -10.96
N HIS A 10 13.55 -5.51 -11.52
CA HIS A 10 14.16 -6.48 -12.41
C HIS A 10 13.38 -6.50 -13.72
N THR A 11 14.12 -6.61 -14.82
CA THR A 11 13.55 -6.71 -16.15
C THR A 11 14.06 -7.99 -16.81
N TRP A 12 13.17 -8.76 -17.40
CA TRP A 12 13.48 -9.98 -18.14
C TRP A 12 12.85 -9.92 -19.53
N GLN A 13 13.48 -10.58 -20.47
CA GLN A 13 12.88 -10.89 -21.76
C GLN A 13 12.26 -12.30 -21.70
N PHE A 14 10.98 -12.38 -22.00
CA PHE A 14 10.26 -13.65 -22.06
C PHE A 14 9.36 -13.65 -23.29
N GLU A 15 9.53 -14.61 -24.18
CA GLU A 15 8.78 -14.75 -25.44
C GLU A 15 8.68 -13.41 -26.22
N GLY A 16 9.80 -12.72 -26.37
CA GLY A 16 9.88 -11.43 -27.07
C GLY A 16 9.25 -10.24 -26.34
N ARG A 17 8.75 -10.43 -25.10
CA ARG A 17 8.15 -9.38 -24.28
C ARG A 17 9.07 -9.01 -23.12
N SER A 18 9.21 -7.71 -22.87
CA SER A 18 9.90 -7.21 -21.68
C SER A 18 8.99 -7.29 -20.46
N LEU A 19 9.29 -8.19 -19.55
CA LEU A 19 8.62 -8.32 -18.25
C LEU A 19 9.39 -7.51 -17.19
N ARG A 20 8.66 -6.80 -16.34
CA ARG A 20 9.23 -6.02 -15.24
C ARG A 20 8.61 -6.42 -13.93
N ALA A 21 9.44 -6.65 -12.92
CA ALA A 21 8.99 -6.88 -11.55
C ALA A 21 9.57 -5.83 -10.60
N LYS A 22 8.71 -5.31 -9.75
CA LYS A 22 9.10 -4.57 -8.56
C LYS A 22 9.27 -5.58 -7.42
N VAL A 23 10.47 -5.66 -6.88
CA VAL A 23 10.80 -6.57 -5.78
C VAL A 23 11.03 -5.75 -4.52
N ALA A 24 10.35 -6.12 -3.43
CA ALA A 24 10.52 -5.52 -2.12
C ALA A 24 11.06 -6.58 -1.16
N VAL A 25 12.24 -6.35 -0.61
CA VAL A 25 12.92 -7.27 0.30
C VAL A 25 12.90 -6.71 1.72
N LEU A 26 12.42 -7.51 2.66
CA LEU A 26 12.43 -7.20 4.08
C LEU A 26 12.52 -8.49 4.91
N ARG A 27 12.97 -8.37 6.16
CA ARG A 27 12.97 -9.52 7.08
C ARG A 27 11.56 -9.84 7.53
N LEU A 28 11.31 -11.10 7.87
CA LEU A 28 9.98 -11.55 8.30
C LEU A 28 9.48 -10.84 9.55
N ASP A 29 10.39 -10.54 10.52
CA ASP A 29 10.04 -9.76 11.70
C ASP A 29 9.64 -8.30 11.38
N GLN A 30 10.30 -7.69 10.38
CA GLN A 30 9.93 -6.36 9.88
C GLN A 30 8.57 -6.40 9.16
N PHE A 31 8.32 -7.47 8.41
CA PHE A 31 7.02 -7.69 7.78
C PHE A 31 5.92 -7.84 8.83
N ALA A 32 6.10 -8.71 9.82
CA ALA A 32 5.14 -8.93 10.90
C ALA A 32 4.81 -7.63 11.66
N ARG A 33 5.82 -6.84 12.04
CA ARG A 33 5.61 -5.53 12.67
C ARG A 33 4.87 -4.55 11.76
N GLY A 34 5.22 -4.52 10.47
CA GLY A 34 4.59 -3.61 9.51
C GLY A 34 3.13 -3.93 9.23
N VAL A 35 2.73 -5.21 9.27
CA VAL A 35 1.34 -5.61 9.05
C VAL A 35 0.48 -5.51 10.32
N ALA A 36 1.06 -5.44 11.50
CA ALA A 36 0.33 -5.23 12.76
C ALA A 36 -0.34 -3.85 12.85
N GLY A 37 0.08 -2.87 12.04
CA GLY A 37 -0.60 -1.58 11.91
C GLY A 37 -0.43 -0.63 13.10
N SER A 38 0.50 -0.89 14.02
CA SER A 38 0.79 -0.04 15.18
C SER A 38 1.46 1.29 14.81
N GLY A 39 2.21 1.32 13.69
CA GLY A 39 2.89 2.50 13.18
C GLY A 39 2.02 3.41 12.31
N ILE A 40 2.65 4.47 11.78
CA ILE A 40 2.00 5.40 10.83
C ILE A 40 1.93 4.82 9.40
N ASP A 41 2.74 3.81 9.10
CA ASP A 41 2.85 3.22 7.76
C ASP A 41 1.65 2.32 7.44
N THR A 42 0.98 2.62 6.35
CA THR A 42 -0.16 1.85 5.85
C THR A 42 0.24 0.84 4.77
N THR A 43 1.42 0.99 4.19
CA THR A 43 1.82 0.34 2.93
C THR A 43 1.77 -1.19 2.99
N LEU A 44 2.32 -1.79 4.07
CA LEU A 44 2.43 -3.25 4.14
C LEU A 44 1.08 -3.91 4.39
N TRP A 45 0.37 -3.53 5.45
CA TRP A 45 -0.92 -4.16 5.74
C TRP A 45 -1.97 -3.87 4.65
N ALA A 46 -2.02 -2.66 4.08
CA ALA A 46 -2.95 -2.35 3.00
C ALA A 46 -2.64 -3.15 1.71
N ARG A 47 -1.36 -3.40 1.42
CA ARG A 47 -0.96 -4.23 0.29
C ARG A 47 -1.30 -5.70 0.49
N PHE A 48 -1.03 -6.27 1.68
CA PHE A 48 -1.24 -7.68 1.95
C PHE A 48 -2.66 -8.02 2.42
N ALA A 49 -3.51 -7.03 2.68
CA ALA A 49 -4.97 -7.22 2.75
C ALA A 49 -5.59 -7.50 1.37
N GLN A 50 -4.90 -7.13 0.29
CA GLN A 50 -5.28 -7.49 -1.08
C GLN A 50 -4.85 -8.94 -1.40
N PRO A 51 -5.45 -9.59 -2.44
CA PRO A 51 -5.04 -10.91 -2.85
C PRO A 51 -3.54 -11.00 -3.11
N ALA A 52 -2.88 -11.95 -2.46
CA ALA A 52 -1.47 -12.25 -2.64
C ALA A 52 -1.29 -13.77 -2.78
N ARG A 53 -0.26 -14.18 -3.51
CA ARG A 53 0.08 -15.58 -3.70
C ARG A 53 1.43 -15.87 -3.03
N LEU A 54 1.47 -16.89 -2.19
CA LEU A 54 2.69 -17.44 -1.65
C LEU A 54 3.30 -18.38 -2.68
N LEU A 55 4.39 -17.97 -3.33
CA LEU A 55 5.00 -18.73 -4.43
C LEU A 55 6.07 -19.68 -3.96
N TRP A 56 6.80 -19.32 -2.91
CA TRP A 56 7.91 -20.12 -2.38
C TRP A 56 8.09 -19.87 -0.89
N VAL A 57 8.47 -20.90 -0.17
CA VAL A 57 8.84 -20.85 1.24
C VAL A 57 10.08 -21.69 1.49
N ARG A 58 10.93 -21.26 2.42
CA ARG A 58 12.15 -21.98 2.78
C ARG A 58 11.84 -23.29 3.49
N ASP A 59 10.86 -23.28 4.39
CA ASP A 59 10.47 -24.39 5.26
C ASP A 59 9.03 -24.22 5.78
N ALA A 60 8.48 -25.25 6.42
CA ALA A 60 7.12 -25.23 6.97
C ALA A 60 6.95 -24.17 8.06
N ALA A 61 7.95 -23.91 8.90
CA ALA A 61 7.89 -22.88 9.92
C ALA A 61 7.82 -21.46 9.30
N ALA A 62 8.55 -21.23 8.20
CA ALA A 62 8.46 -19.99 7.44
C ALA A 62 7.09 -19.82 6.79
N GLN A 63 6.50 -20.91 6.29
CA GLN A 63 5.14 -20.92 5.72
C GLN A 63 4.11 -20.45 6.76
N VAL A 64 4.10 -21.09 7.93
CA VAL A 64 3.16 -20.77 9.02
C VAL A 64 3.31 -19.32 9.44
N ARG A 65 4.53 -18.85 9.68
CA ARG A 65 4.78 -17.45 10.09
C ARG A 65 4.39 -16.43 9.03
N THR A 66 4.63 -16.75 7.75
CA THR A 66 4.25 -15.86 6.64
C THR A 66 2.73 -15.80 6.49
N ALA A 67 2.05 -16.95 6.57
CA ALA A 67 0.59 -17.01 6.51
C ALA A 67 -0.06 -16.23 7.66
N ALA A 68 0.48 -16.40 8.89
CA ALA A 68 0.02 -15.65 10.06
C ALA A 68 0.20 -14.13 9.88
N ALA A 69 1.34 -13.69 9.34
CA ALA A 69 1.56 -12.27 9.06
C ALA A 69 0.63 -11.72 7.97
N VAL A 70 0.32 -12.50 6.94
CA VAL A 70 -0.67 -12.10 5.92
C VAL A 70 -2.08 -12.04 6.52
N ALA A 71 -2.47 -13.00 7.34
CA ALA A 71 -3.73 -12.95 8.07
C ALA A 71 -3.83 -11.70 8.97
N GLN A 72 -2.74 -11.38 9.69
CA GLN A 72 -2.65 -10.16 10.48
C GLN A 72 -2.84 -8.88 9.64
N ALA A 73 -2.32 -8.84 8.41
CA ALA A 73 -2.55 -7.71 7.51
C ALA A 73 -4.04 -7.53 7.17
N VAL A 74 -4.75 -8.64 6.91
CA VAL A 74 -6.20 -8.62 6.63
C VAL A 74 -6.97 -8.16 7.86
N GLN A 75 -6.65 -8.69 9.06
CA GLN A 75 -7.26 -8.28 10.33
C GLN A 75 -7.03 -6.80 10.63
N THR A 76 -5.81 -6.30 10.41
CA THR A 76 -5.49 -4.88 10.59
C THR A 76 -6.32 -4.00 9.67
N ALA A 77 -6.41 -4.34 8.38
CA ALA A 77 -7.23 -3.61 7.42
C ALA A 77 -8.72 -3.67 7.78
N SER A 78 -9.22 -4.84 8.18
CA SER A 78 -10.62 -5.04 8.58
C SER A 78 -10.98 -4.26 9.85
N ARG A 79 -10.06 -4.17 10.82
CA ARG A 79 -10.25 -3.32 12.02
C ARG A 79 -10.36 -1.85 11.62
N TRP A 80 -9.47 -1.35 10.77
CA TRP A 80 -9.54 0.02 10.27
C TRP A 80 -10.80 0.25 9.43
N ALA A 81 -11.25 -0.75 8.67
CA ALA A 81 -12.50 -0.69 7.91
C ALA A 81 -13.71 -0.50 8.84
N ALA A 82 -13.77 -1.20 9.98
CA ALA A 82 -14.84 -1.01 10.98
C ALA A 82 -14.80 0.40 11.62
N LEU A 83 -13.60 0.85 11.99
CA LEU A 83 -13.41 2.12 12.69
C LEU A 83 -13.68 3.36 11.83
N LEU A 84 -13.35 3.29 10.54
CA LEU A 84 -13.39 4.42 9.60
C LEU A 84 -14.49 4.29 8.54
N GLY A 85 -15.13 3.15 8.48
CA GLY A 85 -16.24 2.86 7.57
C GLY A 85 -17.60 3.36 8.08
N PRO A 86 -18.66 3.06 7.33
CA PRO A 86 -20.01 3.44 7.70
C PRO A 86 -20.44 2.80 9.03
N GLU A 87 -21.50 3.31 9.65
CA GLU A 87 -22.11 2.70 10.83
C GLU A 87 -22.74 1.34 10.50
N GLN A 88 -23.37 1.26 9.33
CA GLN A 88 -23.93 0.04 8.76
C GLN A 88 -23.78 0.03 7.24
N GLY A 89 -23.66 -1.15 6.66
CA GLY A 89 -23.59 -1.27 5.20
C GLY A 89 -23.04 -2.61 4.72
N PRO A 90 -22.95 -2.81 3.39
CA PRO A 90 -22.35 -4.00 2.82
C PRO A 90 -20.85 -4.03 3.04
N ALA A 91 -20.26 -5.22 3.06
CA ALA A 91 -18.82 -5.40 3.26
C ALA A 91 -17.95 -4.54 2.32
N ALA A 92 -18.39 -4.34 1.08
CA ALA A 92 -17.68 -3.52 0.09
C ALA A 92 -17.49 -2.08 0.59
N ALA A 93 -18.51 -1.47 1.21
CA ALA A 93 -18.44 -0.09 1.69
C ALA A 93 -17.34 0.10 2.75
N TYR A 94 -17.10 -0.88 3.60
CA TYR A 94 -16.03 -0.86 4.60
C TYR A 94 -14.65 -0.95 3.94
N TRP A 95 -14.49 -1.84 2.96
CA TRP A 95 -13.24 -1.96 2.22
C TRP A 95 -12.93 -0.73 1.39
N ASP A 96 -13.92 -0.15 0.73
CA ASP A 96 -13.77 1.07 -0.05
C ASP A 96 -13.37 2.24 0.83
N ALA A 97 -13.96 2.36 2.02
CA ALA A 97 -13.59 3.38 3.00
C ALA A 97 -12.12 3.26 3.43
N VAL A 98 -11.66 2.07 3.83
CA VAL A 98 -10.28 1.89 4.29
C VAL A 98 -9.28 2.01 3.15
N PHE A 99 -9.53 1.42 1.99
CA PHE A 99 -8.62 1.53 0.85
C PHE A 99 -8.57 2.95 0.31
N GLY A 100 -9.69 3.65 0.21
CA GLY A 100 -9.74 5.06 -0.17
C GLY A 100 -8.85 5.93 0.72
N ARG A 101 -8.94 5.73 2.03
CA ARG A 101 -8.11 6.45 2.99
C ARG A 101 -6.62 6.09 2.91
N THR A 102 -6.26 4.81 2.68
CA THR A 102 -4.85 4.43 2.49
C THR A 102 -4.26 5.05 1.23
N TYR A 103 -5.04 5.08 0.14
CA TYR A 103 -4.62 5.72 -1.11
C TYR A 103 -4.43 7.23 -0.94
N ALA A 104 -5.28 7.91 -0.19
CA ALA A 104 -5.16 9.34 0.09
C ALA A 104 -3.95 9.67 0.99
N ALA A 105 -3.60 8.77 1.92
CA ALA A 105 -2.48 8.95 2.83
C ALA A 105 -1.10 8.70 2.17
N GLU A 106 -1.05 7.96 1.06
CA GLU A 106 0.19 7.61 0.37
C GLU A 106 0.46 8.54 -0.83
N LEU A 107 1.74 8.65 -1.20
CA LEU A 107 2.14 9.33 -2.43
C LEU A 107 1.89 8.39 -3.61
N ARG A 108 0.74 8.51 -4.26
CA ARG A 108 0.38 7.70 -5.42
C ARG A 108 0.12 8.59 -6.63
N VAL A 109 0.56 8.13 -7.79
CA VAL A 109 0.29 8.77 -9.09
C VAL A 109 -1.01 8.23 -9.70
N GLU A 110 -1.52 7.11 -9.19
CA GLU A 110 -2.74 6.46 -9.66
C GLU A 110 -3.98 7.21 -9.15
N LYS A 111 -5.00 7.32 -10.01
CA LYS A 111 -6.29 7.96 -9.66
C LYS A 111 -6.98 7.21 -8.51
N SER A 112 -7.69 7.94 -7.66
CA SER A 112 -8.46 7.41 -6.50
C SER A 112 -9.52 6.36 -6.87
N THR A 113 -9.99 6.35 -8.13
CA THR A 113 -10.94 5.37 -8.66
C THR A 113 -10.45 3.92 -8.55
N ARG A 114 -9.12 3.67 -8.47
CA ARG A 114 -8.58 2.33 -8.31
C ARG A 114 -8.83 1.74 -6.91
N ALA A 115 -8.95 2.57 -5.88
CA ALA A 115 -9.28 2.11 -4.53
C ALA A 115 -10.65 1.45 -4.48
N ALA A 116 -11.66 2.09 -5.06
CA ALA A 116 -13.03 1.57 -5.14
C ALA A 116 -13.16 0.29 -5.99
N SER A 117 -12.25 0.06 -6.95
CA SER A 117 -12.25 -1.14 -7.78
C SER A 117 -11.66 -2.38 -7.09
N LEU A 118 -10.90 -2.22 -5.98
CA LEU A 118 -10.21 -3.36 -5.34
C LEU A 118 -11.19 -4.39 -4.78
N ALA A 119 -12.18 -3.96 -4.01
CA ALA A 119 -13.19 -4.86 -3.46
C ALA A 119 -14.06 -5.49 -4.55
N ALA A 120 -14.34 -4.75 -5.62
CA ALA A 120 -15.16 -5.22 -6.75
C ALA A 120 -14.49 -6.36 -7.56
N HIS A 121 -13.15 -6.47 -7.56
CA HIS A 121 -12.45 -7.53 -8.28
C HIS A 121 -12.58 -8.93 -7.63
N ALA A 122 -12.89 -9.01 -6.35
CA ALA A 122 -13.05 -10.28 -5.64
C ALA A 122 -14.11 -10.16 -4.52
N PRO A 123 -15.38 -9.87 -4.83
CA PRO A 123 -16.39 -9.50 -3.85
C PRO A 123 -16.62 -10.57 -2.79
N ALA A 124 -16.73 -11.84 -3.18
CA ALA A 124 -16.93 -12.96 -2.25
C ALA A 124 -15.78 -13.07 -1.24
N ARG A 125 -14.52 -12.93 -1.70
CA ARG A 125 -13.34 -12.93 -0.82
C ARG A 125 -13.40 -11.80 0.20
N TYR A 126 -13.67 -10.58 -0.23
CA TYR A 126 -13.70 -9.42 0.66
C TYR A 126 -14.88 -9.47 1.63
N GLN A 127 -16.00 -10.02 1.21
CA GLN A 127 -17.16 -10.27 2.07
C GLN A 127 -16.81 -11.25 3.21
N GLN A 128 -16.21 -12.39 2.89
CA GLN A 128 -15.79 -13.38 3.87
C GLN A 128 -14.63 -12.87 4.75
N ALA A 129 -13.61 -12.24 4.14
CA ALA A 129 -12.46 -11.74 4.86
C ALA A 129 -12.83 -10.73 5.95
N LEU A 130 -13.83 -9.87 5.70
CA LEU A 130 -14.30 -8.90 6.69
C LEU A 130 -14.92 -9.60 7.90
N ARG A 131 -15.89 -10.52 7.66
CA ARG A 131 -16.59 -11.26 8.69
C ARG A 131 -15.63 -12.10 9.55
N TYR A 132 -14.82 -12.94 8.91
CA TYR A 132 -13.87 -13.78 9.63
C TYR A 132 -12.82 -12.97 10.39
N SER A 133 -12.38 -11.83 9.84
CA SER A 133 -11.44 -10.97 10.56
C SER A 133 -12.07 -10.33 11.77
N TRP A 134 -13.30 -9.81 11.68
CA TRP A 134 -13.99 -9.22 12.83
C TRP A 134 -14.24 -10.25 13.92
N GLN A 135 -14.64 -11.48 13.56
CA GLN A 135 -14.74 -12.60 14.50
C GLN A 135 -13.39 -12.91 15.17
N ALA A 136 -12.32 -13.04 14.36
CA ALA A 136 -11.00 -13.41 14.85
C ALA A 136 -10.36 -12.36 15.79
N ILE A 137 -10.68 -11.07 15.60
CA ILE A 137 -10.20 -9.99 16.49
C ILE A 137 -11.17 -9.69 17.64
N GLY A 138 -12.25 -10.45 17.80
CA GLY A 138 -13.25 -10.27 18.84
C GLY A 138 -14.05 -8.97 18.72
N LEU A 139 -14.23 -8.43 17.50
CA LEU A 139 -15.04 -7.25 17.24
C LEU A 139 -16.51 -7.67 17.13
N PRO A 140 -17.41 -7.26 18.03
CA PRO A 140 -18.84 -7.59 17.93
C PRO A 140 -19.46 -6.87 16.74
N PHE A 141 -20.30 -7.58 15.99
CA PHE A 141 -21.08 -7.03 14.88
C PHE A 141 -22.36 -7.83 14.67
N SER A 142 -23.38 -7.22 14.07
CA SER A 142 -24.54 -7.90 13.51
C SER A 142 -24.42 -8.03 12.00
N ASP A 143 -25.00 -9.10 11.46
CA ASP A 143 -25.05 -9.41 10.03
C ASP A 143 -26.49 -9.73 9.66
N SER A 144 -27.14 -8.90 8.88
CA SER A 144 -28.52 -9.12 8.45
C SER A 144 -28.60 -10.14 7.31
N ALA A 145 -29.79 -10.72 7.10
CA ALA A 145 -30.05 -11.62 5.97
C ALA A 145 -29.77 -10.98 4.61
N GLU A 146 -29.86 -9.67 4.54
CA GLU A 146 -29.57 -8.85 3.33
C GLU A 146 -28.08 -8.53 3.14
N GLY A 147 -27.21 -9.03 4.06
CA GLY A 147 -25.76 -8.81 4.01
C GLY A 147 -25.31 -7.43 4.52
N VAL A 148 -26.16 -6.74 5.29
CA VAL A 148 -25.80 -5.47 5.94
C VAL A 148 -25.09 -5.78 7.24
N LEU A 149 -23.85 -5.30 7.36
CA LEU A 149 -23.01 -5.45 8.54
C LEU A 149 -23.09 -4.20 9.41
N THR A 150 -23.17 -4.37 10.73
CA THR A 150 -23.17 -3.28 11.70
C THR A 150 -22.16 -3.60 12.81
N PRO A 151 -20.93 -3.07 12.74
CA PRO A 151 -19.92 -3.28 13.78
C PRO A 151 -20.27 -2.43 15.01
N GLN A 152 -20.14 -3.03 16.21
CA GLN A 152 -20.37 -2.33 17.47
C GLN A 152 -19.15 -1.48 17.84
N ILE A 153 -19.08 -0.27 17.29
CA ILE A 153 -18.01 0.70 17.53
C ILE A 153 -18.59 1.92 18.25
N THR A 154 -18.03 2.25 19.41
CA THR A 154 -18.44 3.45 20.15
C THR A 154 -18.00 4.72 19.42
N ALA A 155 -18.73 5.83 19.65
CA ALA A 155 -18.35 7.14 19.11
C ALA A 155 -16.94 7.56 19.58
N ALA A 156 -16.56 7.22 20.80
CA ALA A 156 -15.21 7.48 21.34
C ALA A 156 -14.13 6.75 20.54
N ASN A 157 -14.34 5.46 20.22
CA ASN A 157 -13.40 4.67 19.44
C ASN A 157 -13.29 5.19 18.00
N ARG A 158 -14.38 5.64 17.39
CA ARG A 158 -14.35 6.29 16.06
C ARG A 158 -13.57 7.60 16.10
N ALA A 159 -13.81 8.44 17.10
CA ALA A 159 -13.09 9.71 17.25
C ALA A 159 -11.57 9.50 17.48
N GLU A 160 -11.19 8.50 18.26
CA GLU A 160 -9.79 8.12 18.45
C GLU A 160 -9.16 7.62 17.15
N ALA A 161 -9.88 6.77 16.41
CA ALA A 161 -9.44 6.24 15.12
C ALA A 161 -9.23 7.37 14.09
N GLU A 162 -10.12 8.35 14.03
CA GLU A 162 -9.97 9.52 13.14
C GLU A 162 -8.73 10.34 13.50
N ARG A 163 -8.47 10.59 14.79
CA ARG A 163 -7.24 11.27 15.22
C ARG A 163 -5.99 10.48 14.86
N ALA A 164 -6.00 9.16 15.07
CA ALA A 164 -4.91 8.28 14.70
C ALA A 164 -4.71 8.23 13.18
N TRP A 165 -5.81 8.30 12.42
CA TRP A 165 -5.76 8.35 10.96
C TRP A 165 -5.21 9.68 10.43
N ALA A 166 -5.63 10.80 11.02
CA ALA A 166 -5.10 12.13 10.66
C ALA A 166 -3.56 12.19 10.78
N ARG A 167 -2.98 11.55 11.83
CA ARG A 167 -1.52 11.41 11.95
C ARG A 167 -0.91 10.60 10.79
N ARG A 168 -1.56 9.49 10.39
CA ARG A 168 -1.11 8.67 9.25
C ARG A 168 -1.17 9.46 7.94
N ALA A 169 -2.26 10.16 7.70
CA ALA A 169 -2.43 11.00 6.50
C ALA A 169 -1.38 12.10 6.41
N ARG A 170 -1.07 12.74 7.54
CA ARG A 170 -0.05 13.80 7.62
C ARG A 170 1.36 13.28 7.30
N TRP A 171 1.74 12.12 7.85
CA TRP A 171 3.10 11.59 7.76
C TRP A 171 3.30 10.57 6.65
N GLY A 172 2.24 10.04 6.06
CA GLY A 172 2.33 9.02 5.03
C GLY A 172 3.07 9.49 3.78
N LYS A 173 2.75 10.67 3.25
CA LYS A 173 3.43 11.25 2.08
C LYS A 173 4.91 11.56 2.35
N PRO A 174 5.31 12.23 3.46
CA PRO A 174 6.72 12.39 3.82
C PRO A 174 7.47 11.06 3.93
N LEU A 175 6.88 10.05 4.57
CA LEU A 175 7.49 8.72 4.69
C LEU A 175 7.70 8.05 3.32
N ASN A 176 6.72 8.16 2.42
CA ASN A 176 6.85 7.64 1.07
C ASN A 176 7.92 8.37 0.26
N LEU A 177 8.04 9.69 0.45
CA LEU A 177 9.10 10.48 -0.17
C LEU A 177 10.49 10.05 0.32
N LEU A 178 10.67 9.86 1.64
CA LEU A 178 11.93 9.33 2.20
C LEU A 178 12.28 7.96 1.65
N ARG A 179 11.30 7.07 1.49
CA ARG A 179 11.51 5.75 0.87
C ARG A 179 11.87 5.84 -0.62
N LEU A 180 11.24 6.74 -1.34
CA LEU A 180 11.57 7.00 -2.75
C LEU A 180 13.01 7.53 -2.87
N THR A 181 13.40 8.49 -2.03
CA THR A 181 14.77 9.01 -1.95
C THR A 181 15.76 7.89 -1.65
N LYS A 182 15.46 7.04 -0.64
CA LYS A 182 16.29 5.89 -0.32
C LYS A 182 16.43 4.92 -1.52
N SER A 183 15.34 4.69 -2.26
CA SER A 183 15.35 3.73 -3.37
C SER A 183 16.36 4.08 -4.46
N VAL A 184 16.68 5.36 -4.61
CA VAL A 184 17.72 5.84 -5.55
C VAL A 184 19.10 5.24 -5.23
N PHE A 185 19.37 4.91 -3.96
CA PHE A 185 20.64 4.35 -3.52
C PHE A 185 20.60 2.81 -3.38
N THR A 186 19.45 2.19 -3.46
CA THR A 186 19.31 0.76 -3.17
C THR A 186 19.37 -0.14 -4.40
N PHE A 187 19.33 0.42 -5.60
CA PHE A 187 19.48 -0.35 -6.83
C PHE A 187 20.05 0.50 -7.97
N ALA A 188 20.79 -0.14 -8.88
CA ALA A 188 21.31 0.50 -10.09
C ALA A 188 20.14 0.89 -11.02
N GLY A 189 20.20 2.10 -11.60
CA GLY A 189 19.14 2.59 -12.51
C GLY A 189 17.92 3.20 -11.84
N GLY A 190 18.01 3.58 -10.55
CA GLY A 190 16.90 4.22 -9.83
C GLY A 190 16.41 5.52 -10.48
N ALA A 191 17.33 6.32 -11.04
CA ALA A 191 16.99 7.54 -11.78
C ALA A 191 16.20 7.23 -13.05
N ASP A 192 16.64 6.25 -13.84
CA ASP A 192 15.96 5.83 -15.06
C ASP A 192 14.57 5.24 -14.77
N TYR A 193 14.44 4.52 -13.66
CA TYR A 193 13.13 4.04 -13.21
C TYR A 193 12.16 5.18 -12.88
N VAL A 194 12.62 6.21 -12.18
CA VAL A 194 11.79 7.37 -11.85
C VAL A 194 11.40 8.11 -13.13
N ALA A 195 12.35 8.32 -14.04
CA ALA A 195 12.11 8.93 -15.35
C ALA A 195 11.05 8.15 -16.16
N TRP A 196 11.21 6.83 -16.27
CA TRP A 196 10.22 5.96 -16.91
C TRP A 196 8.85 6.01 -16.25
N LYS A 197 8.80 6.07 -14.92
CA LYS A 197 7.53 6.17 -14.19
C LYS A 197 6.81 7.48 -14.49
N VAL A 198 7.53 8.59 -14.55
CA VAL A 198 6.97 9.88 -14.95
C VAL A 198 6.47 9.83 -16.39
N GLU A 199 7.26 9.31 -17.32
CA GLU A 199 6.87 9.13 -18.73
C GLU A 199 5.57 8.34 -18.86
N ARG A 200 5.48 7.18 -18.19
CA ARG A 200 4.31 6.32 -18.24
C ARG A 200 3.03 6.99 -17.74
N HIS A 201 3.13 7.90 -16.78
CA HIS A 201 1.95 8.55 -16.17
C HIS A 201 1.60 9.90 -16.77
N SER A 202 2.57 10.60 -17.33
CA SER A 202 2.41 11.94 -17.89
C SER A 202 2.57 12.01 -19.40
N GLY A 203 3.10 10.96 -20.03
CA GLY A 203 3.52 10.96 -21.44
C GLY A 203 4.80 11.78 -21.70
N TYR A 204 5.38 12.38 -20.64
CA TYR A 204 6.57 13.23 -20.79
C TYR A 204 7.86 12.44 -20.62
N VAL A 205 8.66 12.35 -21.68
CA VAL A 205 9.97 11.68 -21.68
C VAL A 205 11.01 12.54 -20.99
N ILE A 206 11.64 12.02 -19.94
CA ILE A 206 12.77 12.65 -19.25
C ILE A 206 14.07 12.03 -19.77
N ALA A 207 14.77 12.75 -20.64
CA ALA A 207 16.12 12.36 -21.03
C ALA A 207 17.11 12.73 -19.92
N LEU A 208 17.61 11.73 -19.20
CA LEU A 208 18.60 11.92 -18.13
C LEU A 208 20.02 11.90 -18.74
N THR A 209 20.84 12.85 -18.33
CA THR A 209 22.29 12.84 -18.62
C THR A 209 22.99 11.83 -17.72
N ASP A 210 24.23 11.41 -18.09
CA ASP A 210 25.01 10.47 -17.26
C ASP A 210 25.38 11.08 -15.90
N TRP A 211 25.57 12.38 -15.82
CA TRP A 211 25.76 13.07 -14.56
C TRP A 211 24.50 12.98 -13.67
N GLN A 212 23.30 13.18 -14.24
CA GLN A 212 22.03 13.07 -13.52
C GLN A 212 21.75 11.65 -13.05
N ARG A 213 22.15 10.64 -13.83
CA ARG A 213 22.05 9.23 -13.42
C ARG A 213 22.98 8.91 -12.25
N ARG A 214 24.21 9.46 -12.26
CA ARG A 214 25.19 9.26 -11.18
C ARG A 214 24.88 10.07 -9.92
N HIS A 215 24.25 11.24 -10.06
CA HIS A 215 23.93 12.17 -8.96
C HIS A 215 22.45 12.54 -8.89
N PRO A 216 21.54 11.56 -8.77
CA PRO A 216 20.10 11.78 -8.92
C PRO A 216 19.52 12.73 -7.89
N LEU A 217 20.03 12.77 -6.66
CA LEU A 217 19.55 13.70 -5.62
C LEU A 217 19.93 15.15 -5.92
N LEU A 218 21.15 15.37 -6.47
CA LEU A 218 21.59 16.72 -6.86
C LEU A 218 20.83 17.20 -8.10
N ALA A 219 20.47 16.27 -8.98
CA ALA A 219 19.69 16.56 -10.20
C ALA A 219 18.20 16.78 -9.91
N ALA A 220 17.65 16.14 -8.86
CA ALA A 220 16.22 16.11 -8.55
C ALA A 220 15.57 17.51 -8.48
N PRO A 221 16.13 18.54 -7.81
CA PRO A 221 15.51 19.86 -7.74
C PRO A 221 15.28 20.47 -9.13
N ARG A 222 16.28 20.39 -10.01
CA ARG A 222 16.19 20.94 -11.37
C ARG A 222 15.20 20.17 -12.24
N VAL A 223 15.19 18.83 -12.13
CA VAL A 223 14.25 17.97 -12.87
C VAL A 223 12.81 18.21 -12.38
N LEU A 224 12.59 18.24 -11.06
CA LEU A 224 11.28 18.51 -10.48
C LEU A 224 10.74 19.89 -10.85
N TRP A 225 11.60 20.92 -10.83
CA TRP A 225 11.22 22.27 -11.26
C TRP A 225 10.83 22.34 -12.73
N THR A 226 11.57 21.63 -13.60
CA THR A 226 11.23 21.51 -15.03
C THR A 226 9.89 20.84 -15.25
N LEU A 227 9.60 19.75 -14.52
CA LEU A 227 8.34 19.03 -14.59
C LEU A 227 7.17 19.87 -14.08
N TRP A 228 7.39 20.62 -12.99
CA TRP A 228 6.39 21.53 -12.45
C TRP A 228 6.07 22.68 -13.42
N ARG A 229 7.09 23.34 -13.99
CA ARG A 229 6.88 24.39 -15.01
C ARG A 229 6.12 23.90 -16.24
N ARG A 230 6.24 22.62 -16.57
CA ARG A 230 5.54 22.00 -17.72
C ARG A 230 4.17 21.43 -17.35
N GLY A 231 3.70 21.61 -16.11
CA GLY A 231 2.40 21.14 -15.65
C GLY A 231 2.29 19.60 -15.50
N VAL A 232 3.43 18.90 -15.53
CA VAL A 232 3.51 17.44 -15.38
C VAL A 232 3.30 17.03 -13.91
N LEU A 233 3.77 17.86 -12.98
CA LEU A 233 3.53 17.72 -11.54
C LEU A 233 2.50 18.76 -11.09
N ARG A 234 1.43 18.29 -10.46
CA ARG A 234 0.39 19.11 -9.81
C ARG A 234 0.49 19.00 -8.31
#